data_6db2371f96446cbd8c592818acc90148
#
_entry.id   6db2371f96446cbd8c592818acc90148
#
_cell.length_a   1.000
_cell.length_b   1.000
_cell.length_c   1.000
_cell.angle_alpha   90.00
_cell.angle_beta   90.00
_cell.angle_gamma   90.00
#
_symmetry.space_group_name_H-M   'P 1'
#
loop_
_entity.id
_entity.type
_entity.pdbx_description
1 polymer ?
#
loop_
_entity_poly.entity_id
_entity_poly.type
_entity_poly.pdbx_seq_one_letter_code
_entity_poly.pdbx_strand_id
1 'polypeptide(L)'
;LDGTAKAGDAEWALAKDVLWQIIDSHQYSLMDNYRDNATEDNENNAESLFEVQFCQSVETDGFNPAANGDLNDWVVTGQNTIRELEMSAPNSTESARWWNGQPSLALYNEFERDASGKIIDPRAYLGMYIPGGCNFLGKSGNWIPYEVLFSGDTFDEWRGKWFGCRKYSLDQVRSKEQSGINDRLIRYSDILLMYAECCLEADNDEATAKKYIQMVRDRANKNTEAFNTTEADLGNDYLKGNTLPTVDELLQQKPVVGRVVGSNGDVICEGMELNSVRRILKHEYSVELYWEGWRFFNLM
;
A
#
# COMPACT_ATOMS: atom_id res chain seq x y z
N LEU A 1 20.60 12.52 -9.65
CA LEU A 1 20.69 13.73 -8.81
C LEU A 1 21.57 13.41 -7.62
N ASP A 2 22.58 14.24 -7.36
CA ASP A 2 23.54 14.07 -6.26
C ASP A 2 23.01 14.54 -4.89
N GLY A 3 21.72 14.82 -4.81
CA GLY A 3 21.03 15.29 -3.59
C GLY A 3 21.23 16.76 -3.27
N THR A 4 21.98 17.50 -4.08
CA THR A 4 22.26 18.93 -3.86
C THR A 4 21.63 19.84 -4.91
N ALA A 5 21.32 19.32 -6.10
CA ALA A 5 20.66 20.06 -7.17
C ALA A 5 19.15 19.75 -7.20
N LYS A 6 18.34 20.80 -7.23
CA LYS A 6 16.93 20.63 -7.61
C LYS A 6 16.88 20.33 -9.10
N ALA A 7 15.99 19.40 -9.50
CA ALA A 7 15.69 19.20 -10.90
C ALA A 7 15.22 20.52 -11.49
N GLY A 8 15.78 20.89 -12.65
CA GLY A 8 15.34 22.05 -13.42
C GLY A 8 14.31 21.66 -14.46
N ASP A 9 13.78 22.64 -15.16
CA ASP A 9 12.74 22.43 -16.20
C ASP A 9 13.17 21.43 -17.28
N ALA A 10 14.47 21.40 -17.61
CA ALA A 10 15.01 20.49 -18.63
C ALA A 10 15.00 19.02 -18.16
N GLU A 11 15.31 18.75 -16.91
CA GLU A 11 15.29 17.41 -16.33
C GLU A 11 13.85 16.91 -16.16
N TRP A 12 12.93 17.76 -15.79
CA TRP A 12 11.51 17.42 -15.71
C TRP A 12 10.93 17.10 -17.09
N ALA A 13 11.28 17.89 -18.12
CA ALA A 13 10.86 17.64 -19.48
C ALA A 13 11.40 16.30 -20.02
N LEU A 14 12.69 16.00 -19.76
CA LEU A 14 13.30 14.72 -20.15
C LEU A 14 12.62 13.54 -19.46
N ALA A 15 12.39 13.62 -18.15
CA ALA A 15 11.68 12.60 -17.41
C ALA A 15 10.26 12.38 -17.97
N LYS A 16 9.55 13.47 -18.26
CA LYS A 16 8.22 13.43 -18.88
C LYS A 16 8.23 12.66 -20.18
N ASP A 17 9.20 12.94 -21.07
CA ASP A 17 9.31 12.28 -22.37
C ASP A 17 9.59 10.78 -22.24
N VAL A 18 10.44 10.37 -21.30
CA VAL A 18 10.74 8.95 -21.03
C VAL A 18 9.50 8.24 -20.50
N LEU A 19 8.82 8.82 -19.52
CA LEU A 19 7.60 8.24 -18.94
C LEU A 19 6.47 8.15 -19.98
N TRP A 20 6.37 9.16 -20.86
CA TRP A 20 5.41 9.13 -21.96
C TRP A 20 5.65 7.96 -22.92
N GLN A 21 6.89 7.64 -23.26
CA GLN A 21 7.20 6.50 -24.12
C GLN A 21 6.68 5.17 -23.53
N ILE A 22 6.73 5.01 -22.20
CA ILE A 22 6.18 3.84 -21.52
C ILE A 22 4.66 3.83 -21.67
N ILE A 23 4.01 4.97 -21.40
CA ILE A 23 2.55 5.11 -21.49
C ILE A 23 2.06 4.86 -22.92
N ASP A 24 2.70 5.49 -23.91
CA ASP A 24 2.34 5.41 -25.33
C ASP A 24 2.63 4.03 -25.95
N SER A 25 3.50 3.25 -25.32
CA SER A 25 3.78 1.88 -25.77
C SER A 25 2.56 0.94 -25.65
N HIS A 26 1.61 1.26 -24.78
CA HIS A 26 0.44 0.44 -24.45
C HIS A 26 0.78 -1.00 -24.03
N GLN A 27 2.02 -1.23 -23.56
CA GLN A 27 2.46 -2.55 -23.09
C GLN A 27 2.02 -2.84 -21.66
N TYR A 28 1.71 -1.80 -20.91
CA TYR A 28 1.35 -1.90 -19.49
C TYR A 28 -0.06 -1.38 -19.23
N SER A 29 -0.69 -1.90 -18.21
CA SER A 29 -2.01 -1.44 -17.76
C SER A 29 -2.17 -1.66 -16.26
N LEU A 30 -3.02 -0.86 -15.61
CA LEU A 30 -3.38 -1.08 -14.22
C LEU A 30 -4.14 -2.39 -14.05
N MET A 31 -3.77 -3.18 -13.05
CA MET A 31 -4.54 -4.35 -12.63
C MET A 31 -5.88 -3.91 -12.05
N ASP A 32 -6.96 -4.59 -12.38
CA ASP A 32 -8.28 -4.25 -11.86
C ASP A 32 -8.35 -4.41 -10.33
N ASN A 33 -7.77 -5.48 -9.80
CA ASN A 33 -7.65 -5.68 -8.37
C ASN A 33 -6.29 -5.11 -7.87
N TYR A 34 -6.36 -4.11 -7.02
CA TYR A 34 -5.20 -3.49 -6.38
C TYR A 34 -4.28 -4.51 -5.70
N ARG A 35 -4.87 -5.52 -5.05
CA ARG A 35 -4.15 -6.52 -4.28
C ARG A 35 -3.33 -7.49 -5.12
N ASP A 36 -3.68 -7.67 -6.40
CA ASP A 36 -2.95 -8.54 -7.31
C ASP A 36 -1.49 -8.07 -7.53
N ASN A 37 -1.23 -6.81 -7.24
CA ASN A 37 0.14 -6.27 -7.24
C ASN A 37 1.02 -6.76 -6.08
N ALA A 38 0.54 -7.60 -5.19
CA ALA A 38 1.30 -8.07 -4.04
C ALA A 38 1.04 -9.56 -3.72
N THR A 39 0.71 -10.36 -4.73
CA THR A 39 0.46 -11.81 -4.60
C THR A 39 1.40 -12.61 -5.47
N GLU A 40 1.70 -13.87 -5.08
CA GLU A 40 2.52 -14.79 -5.87
C GLU A 40 1.85 -15.18 -7.19
N ASP A 41 0.53 -15.35 -7.20
CA ASP A 41 -0.21 -15.83 -8.36
C ASP A 41 -0.27 -14.81 -9.51
N ASN A 42 0.01 -13.54 -9.20
CA ASN A 42 -0.08 -12.43 -10.15
C ASN A 42 1.27 -11.73 -10.38
N GLU A 43 2.37 -12.45 -10.25
CA GLU A 43 3.70 -11.92 -10.53
C GLU A 43 3.89 -11.65 -12.02
N ASN A 44 4.75 -10.66 -12.33
CA ASN A 44 5.03 -10.23 -13.71
C ASN A 44 3.74 -9.91 -14.49
N ASN A 45 2.75 -9.34 -13.82
CA ASN A 45 1.45 -9.00 -14.40
C ASN A 45 1.54 -7.74 -15.31
N ALA A 46 0.39 -7.36 -15.88
CA ALA A 46 0.31 -6.24 -16.81
C ALA A 46 0.69 -4.87 -16.20
N GLU A 47 0.68 -4.73 -14.87
CA GLU A 47 1.11 -3.51 -14.18
C GLU A 47 2.59 -3.52 -13.82
N SER A 48 3.26 -4.67 -13.81
CA SER A 48 4.66 -4.79 -13.40
C SER A 48 5.62 -4.37 -14.50
N LEU A 49 6.48 -3.38 -14.20
CA LEU A 49 7.60 -2.99 -15.06
C LEU A 49 8.91 -3.66 -14.65
N PHE A 50 9.14 -3.74 -13.34
CA PHE A 50 10.36 -4.35 -12.81
C PHE A 50 10.13 -4.98 -11.44
N GLU A 51 10.42 -6.28 -11.34
CA GLU A 51 10.31 -7.07 -10.12
C GLU A 51 11.63 -7.79 -9.81
N VAL A 52 12.00 -7.81 -8.54
CA VAL A 52 12.99 -8.76 -8.04
C VAL A 52 12.28 -10.09 -7.81
N GLN A 53 12.76 -11.12 -8.52
CA GLN A 53 12.12 -12.43 -8.52
C GLN A 53 12.49 -13.23 -7.29
N PHE A 54 11.48 -13.70 -6.57
CA PHE A 54 11.60 -14.64 -5.47
C PHE A 54 10.87 -15.92 -5.79
N CYS A 55 11.20 -17.00 -5.11
CA CYS A 55 10.45 -18.23 -5.18
C CYS A 55 10.41 -18.91 -3.82
N GLN A 56 9.34 -19.63 -3.53
CA GLN A 56 9.27 -20.49 -2.38
C GLN A 56 10.10 -21.75 -2.64
N SER A 57 11.31 -21.82 -2.07
CA SER A 57 12.17 -23.00 -2.19
C SER A 57 11.70 -24.11 -1.26
N VAL A 58 11.43 -25.27 -1.80
CA VAL A 58 11.04 -26.47 -1.03
C VAL A 58 12.23 -27.13 -0.34
N GLU A 59 13.43 -26.85 -0.80
CA GLU A 59 14.66 -27.55 -0.38
C GLU A 59 15.41 -26.84 0.74
N THR A 60 15.16 -25.58 0.95
CA THR A 60 15.77 -24.84 2.05
C THR A 60 14.80 -24.78 3.24
N ASP A 61 15.27 -25.21 4.38
CA ASP A 61 14.50 -25.24 5.64
C ASP A 61 14.20 -23.86 6.22
N GLY A 62 13.80 -22.91 5.38
CA GLY A 62 13.35 -21.60 5.81
C GLY A 62 14.30 -20.89 6.76
N PHE A 63 13.98 -19.69 7.03
CA PHE A 63 14.59 -18.88 8.05
C PHE A 63 14.47 -19.57 9.44
N ASN A 64 15.56 -20.19 9.91
CA ASN A 64 15.67 -20.67 11.26
C ASN A 64 16.87 -20.04 11.98
N PRO A 65 16.72 -18.82 12.52
CA PRO A 65 17.80 -18.15 13.25
C PRO A 65 18.21 -18.91 14.52
N ALA A 66 17.38 -19.84 14.99
CA ALA A 66 17.64 -20.61 16.21
C ALA A 66 18.49 -21.86 15.96
N ALA A 67 18.61 -22.35 14.73
CA ALA A 67 19.28 -23.62 14.48
C ALA A 67 20.81 -23.52 14.61
N ASN A 68 21.43 -22.42 14.20
CA ASN A 68 22.89 -22.28 14.19
C ASN A 68 23.43 -21.01 14.85
N GLY A 69 22.61 -20.07 15.23
CA GLY A 69 23.04 -18.80 15.84
C GLY A 69 23.91 -17.91 14.92
N ASP A 70 23.97 -18.23 13.65
CA ASP A 70 24.77 -17.52 12.67
C ASP A 70 23.85 -16.67 11.78
N LEU A 71 24.03 -15.36 11.86
CA LEU A 71 23.34 -14.40 10.99
C LEU A 71 23.62 -14.61 9.49
N ASN A 72 24.64 -15.39 9.15
CA ASN A 72 24.97 -15.71 7.76
C ASN A 72 24.00 -16.74 7.14
N ASP A 73 23.27 -17.51 7.93
CA ASP A 73 22.23 -18.41 7.44
C ASP A 73 21.07 -17.64 6.76
N TRP A 74 20.93 -16.38 7.05
CA TRP A 74 19.97 -15.50 6.38
C TRP A 74 20.31 -15.27 4.89
N VAL A 75 21.56 -15.42 4.54
CA VAL A 75 22.05 -15.18 3.18
C VAL A 75 21.93 -16.43 2.31
N VAL A 76 21.92 -17.61 2.91
CA VAL A 76 21.96 -18.89 2.18
C VAL A 76 20.60 -19.29 1.61
N THR A 77 19.51 -18.74 2.15
CA THR A 77 18.14 -18.98 1.66
C THR A 77 17.67 -17.97 0.61
N GLY A 78 18.58 -17.34 -0.10
CA GLY A 78 18.41 -16.16 -0.94
C GLY A 78 17.38 -16.21 -2.08
N GLN A 79 16.49 -17.17 -2.10
CA GLN A 79 15.40 -17.25 -3.08
C GLN A 79 14.02 -16.88 -2.49
N ASN A 80 13.94 -16.70 -1.18
CA ASN A 80 12.70 -16.37 -0.49
C ASN A 80 12.73 -14.93 0.05
N THR A 81 11.57 -14.31 0.14
CA THR A 81 11.41 -13.07 0.88
C THR A 81 10.80 -13.32 2.26
N ILE A 82 11.19 -12.52 3.24
CA ILE A 82 10.58 -12.51 4.57
C ILE A 82 9.56 -11.39 4.73
N ARG A 83 9.27 -10.64 3.66
CA ARG A 83 8.40 -9.46 3.71
C ARG A 83 7.02 -9.77 4.30
N GLU A 84 6.42 -10.88 3.91
CA GLU A 84 5.15 -11.32 4.48
C GLU A 84 5.26 -11.56 5.98
N LEU A 85 6.31 -12.23 6.43
CA LEU A 85 6.56 -12.53 7.83
C LEU A 85 6.76 -11.26 8.66
N GLU A 86 7.58 -10.35 8.15
CA GLU A 86 7.93 -9.11 8.86
C GLU A 86 6.76 -8.15 8.95
N MET A 87 6.00 -7.98 7.87
CA MET A 87 5.00 -6.91 7.74
C MET A 87 3.59 -7.33 8.15
N SER A 88 3.31 -8.63 8.20
CA SER A 88 1.94 -9.12 8.46
C SER A 88 1.51 -8.97 9.92
N ALA A 89 0.26 -9.31 10.17
CA ALA A 89 -0.45 -9.17 11.44
C ALA A 89 0.32 -9.61 12.70
N PRO A 90 -0.08 -9.14 13.88
CA PRO A 90 0.69 -9.26 15.10
C PRO A 90 0.93 -10.72 15.51
N ASN A 91 2.04 -10.91 16.22
CA ASN A 91 2.37 -12.17 16.85
C ASN A 91 1.35 -12.46 17.98
N SER A 92 0.37 -13.27 17.68
CA SER A 92 -0.52 -13.90 18.63
C SER A 92 -0.24 -15.40 18.68
N THR A 93 -0.89 -16.14 19.57
CA THR A 93 -0.84 -17.60 19.54
C THR A 93 -1.30 -18.18 18.21
N GLU A 94 -2.05 -17.41 17.43
CA GLU A 94 -2.58 -17.77 16.12
C GLU A 94 -1.72 -17.28 14.96
N SER A 95 -0.75 -16.38 15.20
CA SER A 95 0.12 -15.82 14.16
C SER A 95 1.59 -15.97 14.54
N ALA A 96 2.42 -16.52 13.66
CA ALA A 96 3.88 -16.60 13.84
C ALA A 96 4.62 -15.38 13.26
N ARG A 97 3.95 -14.28 13.06
CA ARG A 97 4.46 -13.13 12.30
C ARG A 97 5.05 -12.07 13.22
N TRP A 98 6.06 -11.36 12.73
CA TRP A 98 6.87 -10.49 13.60
C TRP A 98 6.32 -9.08 13.76
N TRP A 99 5.37 -8.71 12.93
CA TRP A 99 4.71 -7.42 13.01
C TRP A 99 5.64 -6.20 12.92
N ASN A 100 6.63 -6.28 12.09
CA ASN A 100 7.47 -5.15 11.75
C ASN A 100 6.78 -4.28 10.68
N GLY A 101 7.18 -3.02 10.57
CA GLY A 101 6.67 -2.14 9.52
C GLY A 101 5.19 -1.78 9.65
N GLN A 102 4.68 -1.59 10.86
CA GLN A 102 3.29 -1.18 11.10
C GLN A 102 2.97 0.16 10.43
N PRO A 103 1.76 0.32 9.87
CA PRO A 103 1.33 1.61 9.37
C PRO A 103 1.21 2.62 10.51
N SER A 104 1.64 3.84 10.26
CA SER A 104 1.43 4.93 11.21
C SER A 104 -0.03 5.34 11.26
N LEU A 105 -0.43 5.95 12.39
CA LEU A 105 -1.77 6.56 12.49
C LEU A 105 -1.98 7.67 11.45
N ALA A 106 -0.92 8.35 11.03
CA ALA A 106 -0.98 9.33 9.96
C ALA A 106 -1.36 8.68 8.62
N LEU A 107 -0.76 7.54 8.27
CA LEU A 107 -1.15 6.79 7.07
C LEU A 107 -2.60 6.29 7.14
N TYR A 108 -3.02 5.74 8.28
CA TYR A 108 -4.42 5.33 8.47
C TYR A 108 -5.40 6.50 8.31
N ASN A 109 -5.04 7.69 8.74
CA ASN A 109 -5.84 8.90 8.59
C ASN A 109 -5.64 9.60 7.22
N GLU A 110 -4.68 9.15 6.42
CA GLU A 110 -4.50 9.62 5.04
C GLU A 110 -5.65 9.16 4.14
N PHE A 111 -6.21 7.99 4.38
CA PHE A 111 -7.31 7.45 3.58
C PHE A 111 -8.59 8.25 3.76
N GLU A 112 -9.24 8.54 2.65
CA GLU A 112 -10.45 9.34 2.57
C GLU A 112 -11.62 8.69 3.33
N ARG A 113 -12.46 9.53 3.90
CA ARG A 113 -13.59 9.13 4.75
C ARG A 113 -14.86 9.81 4.32
N ASP A 114 -15.99 9.15 4.55
CA ASP A 114 -17.31 9.75 4.44
C ASP A 114 -17.62 10.66 5.64
N ALA A 115 -18.79 11.30 5.59
CA ALA A 115 -19.25 12.18 6.65
C ALA A 115 -19.46 11.49 8.02
N SER A 116 -19.56 10.16 8.05
CA SER A 116 -19.66 9.37 9.28
C SER A 116 -18.29 9.04 9.88
N GLY A 117 -17.20 9.31 9.15
CA GLY A 117 -15.84 8.96 9.51
C GLY A 117 -15.41 7.56 9.07
N LYS A 118 -16.26 6.84 8.32
CA LYS A 118 -15.89 5.55 7.72
C LYS A 118 -14.92 5.77 6.57
N ILE A 119 -13.84 4.97 6.51
CA ILE A 119 -12.94 4.95 5.35
C ILE A 119 -13.73 4.49 4.11
N ILE A 120 -13.61 5.24 3.02
CA ILE A 120 -14.24 4.95 1.74
C ILE A 120 -13.22 4.45 0.69
N ASP A 121 -11.93 4.66 0.91
CA ASP A 121 -10.89 4.19 0.00
C ASP A 121 -10.70 2.66 0.15
N PRO A 122 -11.00 1.87 -0.90
CA PRO A 122 -10.87 0.42 -0.83
C PRO A 122 -9.43 -0.05 -0.61
N ARG A 123 -8.43 0.73 -0.99
CA ARG A 123 -7.01 0.39 -0.82
C ARG A 123 -6.63 0.23 0.64
N ALA A 124 -7.26 0.98 1.54
CA ALA A 124 -7.05 0.82 2.98
C ALA A 124 -7.42 -0.59 3.46
N TYR A 125 -8.57 -1.09 3.03
CA TYR A 125 -9.06 -2.41 3.42
C TYR A 125 -8.32 -3.56 2.72
N LEU A 126 -7.96 -3.35 1.46
CA LEU A 126 -7.25 -4.35 0.69
C LEU A 126 -5.78 -4.51 1.11
N GLY A 127 -5.19 -3.46 1.65
CA GLY A 127 -3.78 -3.46 2.01
C GLY A 127 -3.46 -3.43 3.49
N MET A 128 -4.45 -3.20 4.36
CA MET A 128 -4.25 -3.15 5.81
C MET A 128 -5.29 -3.98 6.58
N TYR A 129 -4.86 -4.56 7.70
CA TYR A 129 -5.75 -5.03 8.74
C TYR A 129 -6.14 -3.84 9.60
N ILE A 130 -7.41 -3.43 9.53
CA ILE A 130 -7.96 -2.25 10.20
C ILE A 130 -9.33 -2.55 10.79
N PRO A 131 -9.81 -1.76 11.76
CA PRO A 131 -11.15 -1.94 12.35
C PRO A 131 -12.25 -1.96 11.29
N GLY A 132 -13.15 -2.93 11.38
CA GLY A 132 -14.24 -3.13 10.41
C GLY A 132 -13.77 -3.61 9.04
N GLY A 133 -12.52 -4.05 8.93
CA GLY A 133 -11.92 -4.56 7.71
C GLY A 133 -12.01 -6.09 7.57
N CYS A 134 -11.04 -6.66 6.85
CA CYS A 134 -11.01 -8.09 6.57
C CYS A 134 -10.68 -8.97 7.77
N ASN A 135 -11.10 -10.22 7.70
CA ASN A 135 -10.67 -11.26 8.61
C ASN A 135 -9.19 -11.63 8.37
N PHE A 136 -8.56 -12.19 9.38
CA PHE A 136 -7.21 -12.74 9.34
C PHE A 136 -7.24 -14.26 9.33
N LEU A 137 -6.42 -14.90 8.50
CA LEU A 137 -6.28 -16.35 8.50
C LEU A 137 -5.26 -16.79 9.55
N GLY A 138 -5.73 -17.42 10.62
CA GLY A 138 -4.90 -17.98 11.69
C GLY A 138 -4.18 -19.26 11.28
N LYS A 139 -3.18 -19.67 12.07
CA LYS A 139 -2.40 -20.90 11.87
C LYS A 139 -3.23 -22.17 11.81
N SER A 140 -4.34 -22.19 12.54
CA SER A 140 -5.29 -23.32 12.58
C SER A 140 -6.15 -23.43 11.30
N GLY A 141 -6.03 -22.50 10.37
CA GLY A 141 -6.86 -22.42 9.17
C GLY A 141 -8.22 -21.77 9.40
N ASN A 142 -8.45 -21.18 10.56
CA ASN A 142 -9.69 -20.48 10.87
C ASN A 142 -9.56 -18.98 10.55
N TRP A 143 -10.62 -18.41 10.01
CA TRP A 143 -10.72 -16.96 9.81
C TRP A 143 -11.08 -16.26 11.12
N ILE A 144 -10.28 -15.29 11.51
CA ILE A 144 -10.37 -14.55 12.78
C ILE A 144 -10.73 -13.11 12.45
N PRO A 145 -11.86 -12.59 12.95
CA PRO A 145 -12.20 -11.17 12.79
C PRO A 145 -11.11 -10.25 13.36
N TYR A 146 -10.95 -9.08 12.75
CA TYR A 146 -9.98 -8.08 13.21
C TYR A 146 -10.16 -7.76 14.70
N GLU A 147 -11.40 -7.55 15.14
CA GLU A 147 -11.72 -7.19 16.53
C GLU A 147 -11.34 -8.27 17.53
N VAL A 148 -11.36 -9.53 17.11
CA VAL A 148 -10.93 -10.68 17.95
C VAL A 148 -9.42 -10.77 17.97
N LEU A 149 -8.77 -10.61 16.82
CA LEU A 149 -7.30 -10.67 16.71
C LEU A 149 -6.62 -9.63 17.61
N PHE A 150 -7.20 -8.44 17.69
CA PHE A 150 -6.65 -7.31 18.44
C PHE A 150 -7.34 -7.08 19.81
N SER A 151 -8.24 -7.95 20.25
CA SER A 151 -9.05 -7.81 21.49
C SER A 151 -8.22 -8.08 22.74
N GLY A 152 -7.23 -8.00 23.04
CA GLY A 152 -6.48 -8.25 24.30
C GLY A 152 -5.26 -7.36 24.43
N ASP A 153 -4.94 -6.66 23.40
CA ASP A 153 -3.80 -5.78 23.38
C ASP A 153 -4.19 -4.42 23.94
N THR A 154 -3.49 -4.01 24.97
CA THR A 154 -3.64 -2.66 25.48
C THR A 154 -3.19 -1.70 24.38
N PHE A 155 -4.09 -0.80 24.06
CA PHE A 155 -3.79 0.31 23.17
C PHE A 155 -2.58 1.08 23.71
N ASP A 156 -1.50 1.03 22.98
CA ASP A 156 -0.32 1.83 23.29
C ASP A 156 -0.50 3.19 22.62
N GLU A 157 -0.67 4.25 23.41
CA GLU A 157 -0.80 5.63 22.87
C GLU A 157 0.33 6.01 21.93
N TRP A 158 1.46 5.36 22.08
CA TRP A 158 2.65 5.60 21.28
C TRP A 158 2.57 4.97 19.88
N ARG A 159 1.92 3.82 19.76
CA ARG A 159 1.80 3.06 18.51
C ARG A 159 0.49 3.31 17.77
N GLY A 160 -0.42 4.02 18.39
CA GLY A 160 -1.76 4.19 17.86
C GLY A 160 -2.58 2.89 17.93
N LYS A 161 -3.66 2.82 17.18
CA LYS A 161 -4.42 1.59 17.04
C LYS A 161 -3.57 0.55 16.32
N TRP A 162 -3.76 -0.70 16.69
CA TRP A 162 -3.07 -1.80 16.09
C TRP A 162 -3.53 -1.98 14.63
N PHE A 163 -2.66 -1.66 13.69
CA PHE A 163 -2.88 -1.89 12.27
C PHE A 163 -1.81 -2.85 11.77
N GLY A 164 -2.17 -3.76 10.88
CA GLY A 164 -1.24 -4.68 10.24
C GLY A 164 -1.18 -4.47 8.73
N CYS A 165 -0.07 -4.89 8.12
CA CYS A 165 0.04 -4.96 6.67
C CYS A 165 -0.70 -6.19 6.17
N ARG A 166 -1.70 -5.99 5.32
CA ARG A 166 -2.37 -7.04 4.55
C ARG A 166 -1.79 -7.16 3.14
N LYS A 167 -1.21 -6.12 2.61
CA LYS A 167 -0.77 -6.02 1.21
C LYS A 167 0.07 -7.21 0.77
N TYR A 168 1.03 -7.63 1.61
CA TYR A 168 1.91 -8.77 1.35
C TYR A 168 1.50 -10.02 2.12
N SER A 169 0.34 -10.03 2.76
CA SER A 169 -0.16 -11.20 3.46
C SER A 169 -0.94 -12.08 2.50
N LEU A 170 -0.56 -13.34 2.41
CA LEU A 170 -1.29 -14.33 1.64
C LEU A 170 -2.43 -14.91 2.47
N ASP A 171 -3.59 -15.05 1.86
CA ASP A 171 -4.77 -15.66 2.48
C ASP A 171 -4.68 -17.19 2.40
N GLN A 172 -3.56 -17.74 2.92
CA GLN A 172 -3.31 -19.19 2.96
C GLN A 172 -2.48 -19.56 4.21
N VAL A 173 -2.77 -20.74 4.74
CA VAL A 173 -1.95 -21.29 5.82
C VAL A 173 -0.62 -21.77 5.25
N ARG A 174 0.47 -21.28 5.82
CA ARG A 174 1.81 -21.71 5.45
C ARG A 174 2.44 -22.51 6.56
N SER A 175 3.03 -23.62 6.21
CA SER A 175 3.78 -24.47 7.15
C SER A 175 5.17 -23.90 7.45
N LYS A 176 5.69 -23.01 6.63
CA LYS A 176 7.02 -22.40 6.74
C LYS A 176 6.94 -20.90 6.59
N GLU A 177 7.90 -20.21 7.19
CA GLU A 177 8.03 -18.74 7.19
C GLU A 177 8.69 -18.23 5.90
N GLN A 178 8.30 -18.77 4.74
CA GLN A 178 8.85 -18.45 3.44
C GLN A 178 7.76 -17.86 2.56
N SER A 179 8.11 -16.81 1.84
CA SER A 179 7.24 -16.20 0.84
C SER A 179 7.97 -16.10 -0.50
N GLY A 180 7.29 -16.47 -1.57
CA GLY A 180 7.79 -16.27 -2.92
C GLY A 180 7.35 -14.96 -3.55
N ILE A 181 6.62 -14.11 -2.81
CA ILE A 181 6.12 -12.84 -3.36
C ILE A 181 7.27 -11.99 -3.88
N ASN A 182 7.26 -11.66 -5.15
CA ASN A 182 8.23 -10.77 -5.78
C ASN A 182 8.20 -9.36 -5.18
N ASP A 183 9.34 -8.72 -5.15
CA ASP A 183 9.45 -7.31 -4.78
C ASP A 183 9.30 -6.43 -6.02
N ARG A 184 8.15 -5.81 -6.18
CA ARG A 184 7.84 -4.91 -7.29
C ARG A 184 8.46 -3.55 -7.03
N LEU A 185 9.53 -3.22 -7.76
CA LEU A 185 10.23 -1.96 -7.60
C LEU A 185 9.60 -0.84 -8.42
N ILE A 186 9.03 -1.17 -9.58
CA ILE A 186 8.35 -0.19 -10.43
C ILE A 186 7.12 -0.86 -11.05
N ARG A 187 5.98 -0.23 -10.92
CA ARG A 187 4.72 -0.65 -11.56
C ARG A 187 4.05 0.51 -12.31
N TYR A 188 3.06 0.20 -13.13
CA TYR A 188 2.47 1.18 -14.04
C TYR A 188 1.79 2.36 -13.33
N SER A 189 1.26 2.18 -12.12
CA SER A 189 0.76 3.29 -11.32
C SER A 189 1.85 4.29 -10.93
N ASP A 190 3.10 3.81 -10.65
CA ASP A 190 4.23 4.72 -10.42
C ASP A 190 4.48 5.57 -11.65
N ILE A 191 4.46 4.96 -12.85
CA ILE A 191 4.66 5.66 -14.11
C ILE A 191 3.60 6.74 -14.32
N LEU A 192 2.32 6.43 -14.04
CA LEU A 192 1.22 7.38 -14.20
C LEU A 192 1.35 8.57 -13.23
N LEU A 193 1.68 8.30 -11.97
CA LEU A 193 1.84 9.36 -10.96
C LEU A 193 3.09 10.20 -11.21
N MET A 194 4.23 9.58 -11.56
CA MET A 194 5.45 10.29 -11.94
C MET A 194 5.24 11.14 -13.20
N TYR A 195 4.48 10.64 -14.18
CA TYR A 195 4.14 11.43 -15.36
C TYR A 195 3.25 12.63 -15.02
N ALA A 196 2.27 12.44 -14.13
CA ALA A 196 1.45 13.54 -13.62
C ALA A 196 2.30 14.61 -12.90
N GLU A 197 3.30 14.18 -12.13
CA GLU A 197 4.24 15.09 -11.48
C GLU A 197 5.06 15.87 -12.50
N CYS A 198 5.63 15.20 -13.50
CA CYS A 198 6.39 15.86 -14.57
C CYS A 198 5.53 16.87 -15.36
N CYS A 199 4.24 16.58 -15.59
CA CYS A 199 3.33 17.53 -16.22
C CYS A 199 3.14 18.81 -15.39
N LEU A 200 3.09 18.67 -14.05
CA LEU A 200 2.98 19.83 -13.15
C LEU A 200 4.30 20.62 -13.07
N GLU A 201 5.44 19.92 -12.99
CA GLU A 201 6.72 20.56 -12.75
C GLU A 201 7.32 21.18 -14.04
N ALA A 202 7.22 20.50 -15.19
CA ALA A 202 7.74 21.01 -16.45
C ALA A 202 6.87 22.09 -17.09
N ASP A 203 5.54 21.87 -17.11
CA ASP A 203 4.64 22.66 -17.95
C ASP A 203 3.52 23.35 -17.16
N ASN A 204 3.41 23.07 -15.87
CA ASN A 204 2.26 23.47 -15.04
C ASN A 204 0.92 23.01 -15.65
N ASP A 205 0.92 21.83 -16.31
CA ASP A 205 -0.24 21.23 -16.95
C ASP A 205 -1.07 20.42 -15.94
N GLU A 206 -1.90 21.14 -15.19
CA GLU A 206 -2.81 20.55 -14.23
C GLU A 206 -3.87 19.64 -14.88
N ALA A 207 -4.27 19.92 -16.12
CA ALA A 207 -5.31 19.15 -16.79
C ALA A 207 -4.84 17.73 -17.11
N THR A 208 -3.63 17.60 -17.64
CA THR A 208 -3.01 16.29 -17.89
C THR A 208 -2.69 15.59 -16.58
N ALA A 209 -2.14 16.28 -15.59
CA ALA A 209 -1.85 15.69 -14.29
C ALA A 209 -3.12 15.10 -13.62
N LYS A 210 -4.22 15.85 -13.58
CA LYS A 210 -5.51 15.36 -13.08
C LYS A 210 -5.98 14.10 -13.79
N LYS A 211 -5.82 14.01 -15.10
CA LYS A 211 -6.19 12.84 -15.90
C LYS A 211 -5.50 11.57 -15.39
N TYR A 212 -4.18 11.62 -15.18
CA TYR A 212 -3.40 10.44 -14.78
C TYR A 212 -3.60 10.08 -13.30
N ILE A 213 -3.76 11.06 -12.43
CA ILE A 213 -4.18 10.82 -11.04
C ILE A 213 -5.56 10.14 -11.02
N GLN A 214 -6.52 10.65 -11.82
CA GLN A 214 -7.86 10.08 -11.89
C GLN A 214 -7.87 8.63 -12.37
N MET A 215 -6.99 8.25 -13.31
CA MET A 215 -6.88 6.85 -13.76
C MET A 215 -6.54 5.89 -12.60
N VAL A 216 -5.64 6.28 -11.69
CA VAL A 216 -5.30 5.49 -10.50
C VAL A 216 -6.48 5.40 -9.55
N ARG A 217 -7.19 6.49 -9.34
CA ARG A 217 -8.41 6.55 -8.51
C ARG A 217 -9.56 5.72 -9.08
N ASP A 218 -9.75 5.77 -10.41
CA ASP A 218 -10.78 4.98 -11.09
C ASP A 218 -10.53 3.47 -10.94
N ARG A 219 -9.25 3.05 -10.98
CA ARG A 219 -8.90 1.67 -10.69
C ARG A 219 -9.23 1.31 -9.24
N ALA A 220 -8.92 2.16 -8.27
CA ALA A 220 -9.29 1.94 -6.88
C ALA A 220 -10.81 1.78 -6.72
N ASN A 221 -11.61 2.58 -7.42
CA ASN A 221 -13.07 2.47 -7.39
C ASN A 221 -13.61 1.13 -7.91
N LYS A 222 -12.93 0.45 -8.83
CA LYS A 222 -13.33 -0.90 -9.28
C LYS A 222 -13.31 -1.94 -8.15
N ASN A 223 -12.60 -1.67 -7.07
CA ASN A 223 -12.45 -2.58 -5.93
C ASN A 223 -13.55 -2.46 -4.87
N THR A 224 -14.61 -1.69 -5.12
CA THR A 224 -15.66 -1.45 -4.14
C THR A 224 -16.68 -2.59 -4.03
N GLU A 225 -16.88 -3.36 -5.08
CA GLU A 225 -17.85 -4.48 -5.10
C GLU A 225 -17.23 -5.79 -5.62
N ALA A 226 -16.43 -5.73 -6.68
CA ALA A 226 -15.98 -6.89 -7.43
C ALA A 226 -15.08 -7.85 -6.62
N PHE A 227 -14.39 -7.38 -5.60
CA PHE A 227 -13.36 -8.13 -4.88
C PHE A 227 -13.70 -8.41 -3.40
N ASN A 228 -14.94 -8.15 -2.99
CA ASN A 228 -15.43 -8.48 -1.64
C ASN A 228 -16.00 -9.92 -1.60
N THR A 229 -15.30 -10.88 -2.20
CA THR A 229 -15.79 -12.26 -2.36
C THR A 229 -14.80 -13.30 -1.82
N THR A 230 -13.62 -12.90 -1.35
CA THR A 230 -12.68 -13.83 -0.75
C THR A 230 -13.14 -14.26 0.64
N GLU A 231 -12.67 -15.41 1.15
CA GLU A 231 -13.00 -15.85 2.51
C GLU A 231 -12.57 -14.85 3.57
N ALA A 232 -11.47 -14.12 3.34
CA ALA A 232 -11.04 -13.01 4.19
C ALA A 232 -12.10 -11.89 4.29
N ASP A 233 -12.83 -11.68 3.22
CA ASP A 233 -13.75 -10.56 3.07
C ASP A 233 -15.21 -10.95 3.32
N LEU A 234 -15.56 -12.23 3.28
CA LEU A 234 -16.92 -12.72 3.44
C LEU A 234 -17.56 -12.24 4.77
N GLY A 235 -18.72 -11.63 4.64
CA GLY A 235 -19.47 -11.07 5.77
C GLY A 235 -19.05 -9.65 6.16
N ASN A 236 -18.07 -9.07 5.49
CA ASN A 236 -17.63 -7.70 5.71
C ASN A 236 -18.12 -6.80 4.55
N ASP A 237 -19.01 -5.88 4.84
CA ASP A 237 -19.56 -4.94 3.85
C ASP A 237 -18.72 -3.64 3.72
N TYR A 238 -17.44 -3.66 4.11
CA TYR A 238 -16.64 -2.44 4.19
C TYR A 238 -16.39 -1.78 2.81
N LEU A 239 -16.35 -2.57 1.74
CA LEU A 239 -16.15 -2.04 0.38
C LEU A 239 -17.46 -1.63 -0.30
N LYS A 240 -18.59 -2.19 0.13
CA LYS A 240 -19.86 -2.04 -0.56
C LYS A 240 -20.38 -0.61 -0.55
N GLY A 241 -20.69 -0.10 -1.73
CA GLY A 241 -21.26 1.25 -1.92
C GLY A 241 -20.26 2.38 -1.69
N ASN A 242 -19.00 2.09 -1.47
CA ASN A 242 -17.96 3.12 -1.38
C ASN A 242 -17.68 3.68 -2.77
N THR A 243 -17.48 4.99 -2.84
CA THR A 243 -17.04 5.68 -4.05
C THR A 243 -16.06 6.77 -3.67
N LEU A 244 -14.86 6.73 -4.22
CA LEU A 244 -13.88 7.80 -4.05
C LEU A 244 -14.34 9.04 -4.81
N PRO A 245 -14.20 10.23 -4.23
CA PRO A 245 -14.35 11.48 -4.94
C PRO A 245 -13.37 11.56 -6.13
N THR A 246 -13.80 12.19 -7.19
CA THR A 246 -12.91 12.55 -8.30
C THR A 246 -11.89 13.61 -7.86
N VAL A 247 -10.81 13.78 -8.65
CA VAL A 247 -9.82 14.83 -8.39
C VAL A 247 -10.48 16.22 -8.33
N ASP A 248 -11.47 16.49 -9.20
CA ASP A 248 -12.16 17.77 -9.21
C ASP A 248 -13.07 17.94 -7.98
N GLU A 249 -13.71 16.89 -7.51
CA GLU A 249 -14.50 16.92 -6.26
C GLU A 249 -13.60 17.14 -5.04
N LEU A 250 -12.41 16.53 -4.99
CA LEU A 250 -11.44 16.78 -3.92
C LEU A 250 -10.99 18.25 -3.89
N LEU A 251 -10.73 18.86 -5.05
CA LEU A 251 -10.40 20.28 -5.15
C LEU A 251 -11.52 21.20 -4.67
N GLN A 252 -12.78 20.76 -4.80
CA GLN A 252 -13.95 21.49 -4.29
C GLN A 252 -14.13 21.29 -2.78
N GLN A 253 -14.04 20.06 -2.30
CA GLN A 253 -14.28 19.68 -0.90
C GLN A 253 -13.13 20.05 0.01
N LYS A 254 -11.89 20.01 -0.49
CA LYS A 254 -10.64 20.31 0.22
C LYS A 254 -10.51 19.56 1.56
N PRO A 255 -10.70 18.24 1.60
CA PRO A 255 -10.59 17.50 2.84
C PRO A 255 -9.17 17.60 3.41
N VAL A 256 -9.05 17.49 4.74
CA VAL A 256 -7.77 17.34 5.41
C VAL A 256 -7.53 15.87 5.69
N VAL A 257 -6.43 15.33 5.15
CA VAL A 257 -6.02 13.93 5.31
C VAL A 257 -4.77 13.83 6.18
N GLY A 258 -4.51 12.66 6.77
CA GLY A 258 -3.29 12.41 7.55
C GLY A 258 -3.23 13.12 8.91
N ARG A 259 -4.28 13.79 9.35
CA ARG A 259 -4.28 14.52 10.63
C ARG A 259 -4.30 13.55 11.80
N VAL A 260 -3.44 13.80 12.79
CA VAL A 260 -3.37 13.02 14.03
C VAL A 260 -3.50 13.95 15.22
N VAL A 261 -4.43 13.59 16.11
CA VAL A 261 -4.64 14.28 17.39
C VAL A 261 -4.43 13.24 18.51
N GLY A 262 -3.59 13.59 19.48
CA GLY A 262 -3.32 12.75 20.64
C GLY A 262 -4.51 12.67 21.60
N SER A 263 -4.47 11.74 22.54
CA SER A 263 -5.51 11.53 23.54
C SER A 263 -5.74 12.75 24.47
N ASN A 264 -4.71 13.57 24.65
CA ASN A 264 -4.77 14.83 25.40
C ASN A 264 -5.31 16.02 24.58
N GLY A 265 -5.64 15.81 23.31
CA GLY A 265 -6.11 16.83 22.38
C GLY A 265 -5.02 17.59 21.62
N ASP A 266 -3.74 17.31 21.89
CA ASP A 266 -2.63 17.92 21.16
C ASP A 266 -2.59 17.43 19.72
N VAL A 267 -2.32 18.34 18.77
CA VAL A 267 -2.13 18.00 17.37
C VAL A 267 -0.71 17.45 17.19
N ILE A 268 -0.61 16.16 16.87
CA ILE A 268 0.66 15.46 16.61
C ILE A 268 1.07 15.65 15.14
N CYS A 269 0.09 15.62 14.23
CA CYS A 269 0.28 15.87 12.81
C CYS A 269 -0.89 16.70 12.29
N GLU A 270 -0.59 17.84 11.67
CA GLU A 270 -1.62 18.74 11.12
C GLU A 270 -2.40 18.12 9.96
N GLY A 271 -1.81 17.16 9.29
CA GLY A 271 -2.36 16.62 8.05
C GLY A 271 -2.12 17.54 6.86
N MET A 272 -2.75 17.20 5.75
CA MET A 272 -2.65 17.94 4.49
C MET A 272 -4.04 18.21 3.93
N GLU A 273 -4.36 19.49 3.71
CA GLU A 273 -5.57 19.90 3.00
C GLU A 273 -5.40 19.67 1.50
N LEU A 274 -6.31 18.93 0.86
CA LEU A 274 -6.26 18.60 -0.57
C LEU A 274 -6.79 19.75 -1.45
N ASN A 275 -6.16 20.91 -1.38
CA ASN A 275 -6.59 22.15 -2.01
C ASN A 275 -5.86 22.51 -3.33
N SER A 276 -5.04 21.60 -3.83
CA SER A 276 -4.34 21.75 -5.11
C SER A 276 -4.02 20.40 -5.73
N VAL A 277 -3.83 20.37 -7.05
CA VAL A 277 -3.47 19.13 -7.78
C VAL A 277 -2.18 18.52 -7.25
N ARG A 278 -1.18 19.32 -6.87
CA ARG A 278 0.07 18.85 -6.26
C ARG A 278 -0.15 18.14 -4.93
N ARG A 279 -1.05 18.65 -4.09
CA ARG A 279 -1.38 18.02 -2.81
C ARG A 279 -2.18 16.73 -2.99
N ILE A 280 -3.08 16.69 -3.97
CA ILE A 280 -3.81 15.48 -4.34
C ILE A 280 -2.84 14.42 -4.89
N LEU A 281 -1.86 14.81 -5.71
CA LEU A 281 -0.82 13.91 -6.19
C LEU A 281 -0.01 13.30 -5.04
N LYS A 282 0.41 14.13 -4.06
CA LYS A 282 1.13 13.64 -2.86
C LYS A 282 0.29 12.69 -2.03
N HIS A 283 -1.00 12.97 -1.90
CA HIS A 283 -1.97 12.08 -1.27
C HIS A 283 -2.04 10.75 -2.01
N GLU A 284 -2.20 10.79 -3.33
CA GLU A 284 -2.33 9.60 -4.17
C GLU A 284 -1.06 8.72 -4.09
N TYR A 285 0.14 9.29 -4.14
CA TYR A 285 1.37 8.57 -3.86
C TYR A 285 1.34 7.84 -2.50
N SER A 286 0.80 8.50 -1.48
CA SER A 286 0.75 7.93 -0.13
C SER A 286 -0.17 6.73 -0.03
N VAL A 287 -1.38 6.83 -0.59
CA VAL A 287 -2.42 5.78 -0.47
C VAL A 287 -2.29 4.69 -1.52
N GLU A 288 -1.56 4.94 -2.60
CA GLU A 288 -1.32 3.96 -3.65
C GLU A 288 -0.07 3.11 -3.37
N LEU A 289 1.05 3.75 -2.99
CA LEU A 289 2.38 3.14 -2.94
C LEU A 289 2.87 2.85 -1.50
N TYR A 290 1.99 2.85 -0.51
CA TYR A 290 2.42 2.53 0.86
C TYR A 290 3.00 1.11 0.94
N TRP A 291 4.06 0.97 1.76
CA TRP A 291 4.90 -0.22 1.90
C TRP A 291 5.70 -0.65 0.67
N GLU A 292 5.71 0.12 -0.40
CA GLU A 292 6.52 -0.17 -1.58
C GLU A 292 7.90 0.50 -1.54
N GLY A 293 8.26 1.16 -0.43
CA GLY A 293 9.58 1.77 -0.23
C GLY A 293 9.72 3.20 -0.76
N TRP A 294 8.75 3.71 -1.51
CA TRP A 294 8.84 4.99 -2.20
C TRP A 294 8.57 6.22 -1.33
N ARG A 295 7.94 6.06 -0.17
CA ARG A 295 7.50 7.22 0.64
C ARG A 295 8.62 8.18 1.00
N PHE A 296 9.81 7.67 1.30
CA PHE A 296 10.97 8.51 1.60
C PHE A 296 11.33 9.41 0.41
N PHE A 297 11.38 8.86 -0.79
CA PHE A 297 11.70 9.60 -2.01
C PHE A 297 10.62 10.59 -2.40
N ASN A 298 9.35 10.26 -2.18
CA ASN A 298 8.21 11.12 -2.48
C ASN A 298 8.07 12.31 -1.50
N LEU A 299 8.81 12.32 -0.40
CA LEU A 299 8.81 13.43 0.57
C LEU A 299 9.93 14.44 0.34
N MET A 300 10.96 14.09 -0.44
CA MET A 300 12.09 14.98 -0.78
C MET A 300 11.73 15.89 -1.94
#